data_a0dd9bfad0bb9d7cbd3bd139bba94fb5
#
_entry.id   a0dd9bfad0bb9d7cbd3bd139bba94fb5
#
_cell.length_a   1.000
_cell.length_b   1.000
_cell.length_c   1.000
_cell.angle_alpha   90.00
_cell.angle_beta   90.00
_cell.angle_gamma   90.00
#
_symmetry.space_group_name_H-M   'P 1'
#
loop_
_entity.id
_entity.type
_entity.pdbx_description
1 polymer ?
#
loop_
_entity_poly.entity_id
_entity_poly.type
_entity_poly.pdbx_seq_one_letter_code
_entity_poly.pdbx_strand_id
1 'polypeptide(L)'
;MNRFKKRAWVLLGLLLVFATACSRNLDETDSSTGESRRMVTEEKGSEQATMTKFTLESTVGEVLADPAFEDFGHLLFPVDRNVTEEMSLADVSTSRVYVWYNNIQPEKTVAIINHLKSRATDGQRIFYPIYEEEEIAADSAKADTGLFYFGGEAGKPFAIMNAGGGFSYVGAMHDSFPHALAITDYGYNGFALIYRPDDAYADLAKAIEYLYDHAEELKVSGENYSLWGGSAGARMAATLGNGDSLSQLTGRKDIPQAATVVMQYTGYSAYSPGDAPTYANVGTNDGIASWRTMESRLQRLESLGIATEFHVYDGLSHGFGLGTGTVAEGWFDDAIAFWESQMK
;
A
#
# COMPACT_ATOMS: atom_id res chain seq x y z
N MET A 1 21.97 -0.22 49.33
CA MET A 1 23.41 0.11 49.57
C MET A 1 24.18 -0.10 48.29
N ASN A 2 24.77 0.99 47.76
CA ASN A 2 25.81 1.08 46.72
C ASN A 2 25.41 0.77 45.26
N ARG A 3 25.79 1.52 44.23
CA ARG A 3 26.37 2.89 44.08
C ARG A 3 26.20 3.26 42.57
N PHE A 4 25.80 4.49 42.35
CA PHE A 4 25.85 5.16 41.05
C PHE A 4 27.26 5.16 40.42
N LYS A 5 27.35 4.98 39.09
CA LYS A 5 28.46 5.53 38.29
C LYS A 5 27.92 6.24 37.07
N LYS A 6 27.94 7.57 37.15
CA LYS A 6 27.82 8.49 36.01
C LYS A 6 29.11 8.41 35.17
N ARG A 7 29.00 8.35 33.86
CA ARG A 7 30.10 8.70 32.94
C ARG A 7 29.66 9.88 32.08
N ALA A 8 30.42 10.98 32.30
CA ALA A 8 30.32 12.19 31.50
C ALA A 8 31.07 11.99 30.16
N TRP A 9 30.53 12.49 29.08
CA TRP A 9 31.23 12.65 27.80
C TRP A 9 31.52 14.11 27.55
N VAL A 10 32.81 14.38 27.30
CA VAL A 10 33.40 15.68 27.03
C VAL A 10 33.22 16.01 25.55
N LEU A 11 32.66 17.19 25.33
CA LEU A 11 32.65 17.86 23.99
C LEU A 11 34.07 18.35 23.66
N LEU A 12 34.57 18.02 22.50
CA LEU A 12 35.74 18.65 21.91
C LEU A 12 35.32 19.32 20.58
N GLY A 13 35.25 20.63 20.61
CA GLY A 13 35.01 21.46 19.44
C GLY A 13 36.31 21.64 18.63
N LEU A 14 36.18 21.59 17.32
CA LEU A 14 37.24 22.03 16.41
C LEU A 14 36.68 23.13 15.48
N LEU A 15 37.17 24.36 15.74
CA LEU A 15 37.03 25.50 14.84
C LEU A 15 38.00 25.28 13.66
N LEU A 16 37.55 25.50 12.43
CA LEU A 16 38.40 25.76 11.27
C LEU A 16 38.04 27.08 10.62
N VAL A 17 39.06 27.91 10.54
CA VAL A 17 39.07 29.31 10.14
C VAL A 17 39.06 29.44 8.62
N PHE A 18 38.27 30.37 8.11
CA PHE A 18 38.29 30.86 6.73
C PHE A 18 39.54 31.71 6.47
N ALA A 19 40.21 31.51 5.33
CA ALA A 19 41.12 32.46 4.76
C ALA A 19 40.73 32.76 3.30
N THR A 20 40.23 33.96 3.10
CA THR A 20 40.05 34.66 1.83
C THR A 20 41.40 35.23 1.38
N ALA A 21 41.75 35.08 0.10
CA ALA A 21 42.69 35.95 -0.54
C ALA A 21 42.25 36.27 -1.96
N CYS A 22 41.88 37.51 -2.19
CA CYS A 22 41.83 38.18 -3.49
C CYS A 22 43.23 38.65 -3.87
N SER A 23 43.62 38.58 -5.14
CA SER A 23 44.42 39.62 -5.77
C SER A 23 44.32 39.62 -7.31
N ARG A 24 44.35 40.82 -7.81
CA ARG A 24 44.02 41.34 -9.14
C ARG A 24 45.23 41.40 -10.10
N ASN A 25 44.91 41.36 -11.41
CA ASN A 25 45.45 42.16 -12.53
C ASN A 25 46.90 41.99 -12.94
N LEU A 26 47.25 41.99 -14.19
CA LEU A 26 47.05 42.85 -15.36
C LEU A 26 47.71 42.23 -16.60
N ASP A 27 47.15 42.56 -17.75
CA ASP A 27 47.60 42.68 -19.12
C ASP A 27 49.08 42.39 -19.51
N GLU A 28 49.28 41.68 -20.59
CA GLU A 28 49.78 42.26 -21.85
C GLU A 28 49.91 41.20 -22.97
N THR A 29 49.65 41.67 -24.16
CA THR A 29 49.72 41.16 -25.49
C THR A 29 51.03 40.48 -25.87
N ASP A 30 51.04 39.40 -26.65
CA ASP A 30 51.54 39.43 -28.02
C ASP A 30 51.30 38.13 -28.82
N SER A 31 51.24 38.30 -30.11
CA SER A 31 50.90 37.39 -31.18
C SER A 31 51.88 36.22 -31.39
N SER A 32 51.43 35.05 -31.80
CA SER A 32 51.70 34.45 -33.11
C SER A 32 51.37 32.96 -33.18
N THR A 33 50.67 32.62 -34.25
CA THR A 33 50.74 31.40 -35.08
C THR A 33 50.58 30.01 -34.47
N GLY A 34 49.44 29.41 -34.79
CA GLY A 34 49.40 28.11 -35.44
C GLY A 34 49.53 26.86 -34.59
N GLU A 35 48.40 26.29 -34.26
CA GLU A 35 48.09 24.89 -34.58
C GLU A 35 46.75 24.49 -33.93
N SER A 36 45.79 24.19 -34.77
CA SER A 36 44.47 23.71 -34.39
C SER A 36 44.59 22.31 -33.79
N ARG A 37 44.62 22.19 -32.48
CA ARG A 37 44.32 20.97 -31.78
C ARG A 37 42.83 21.00 -31.38
N ARG A 38 42.00 20.30 -32.16
CA ARG A 38 40.65 19.93 -31.75
C ARG A 38 40.72 19.17 -30.43
N MET A 39 40.37 19.84 -29.34
CA MET A 39 39.97 19.15 -28.12
C MET A 39 38.59 18.56 -28.41
N VAL A 40 38.55 17.24 -28.55
CA VAL A 40 37.32 16.46 -28.43
C VAL A 40 36.94 16.53 -26.95
N THR A 41 35.97 17.37 -26.64
CA THR A 41 35.26 17.28 -25.38
C THR A 41 34.43 15.99 -25.45
N GLU A 42 34.89 14.95 -24.77
CA GLU A 42 34.03 13.81 -24.42
C GLU A 42 32.91 14.37 -23.57
N GLU A 43 31.76 14.62 -24.18
CA GLU A 43 30.49 14.62 -23.44
C GLU A 43 30.32 13.22 -22.85
N LYS A 44 30.59 13.11 -21.56
CA LYS A 44 30.04 12.01 -20.78
C LYS A 44 28.51 12.15 -20.83
N GLY A 45 27.93 11.56 -21.87
CA GLY A 45 26.50 11.25 -21.86
C GLY A 45 26.23 10.39 -20.62
N SER A 46 25.46 10.92 -19.69
CA SER A 46 24.81 10.09 -18.69
C SER A 46 23.91 9.13 -19.46
N GLU A 47 24.36 7.90 -19.69
CA GLU A 47 23.48 6.81 -20.03
C GLU A 47 22.48 6.69 -18.86
N GLN A 48 21.35 7.31 -19.02
CA GLN A 48 20.18 6.98 -18.22
C GLN A 48 19.88 5.51 -18.56
N ALA A 49 20.29 4.61 -17.68
CA ALA A 49 19.99 3.19 -17.81
C ALA A 49 18.48 3.09 -17.99
N THR A 50 18.03 2.72 -19.18
CA THR A 50 16.61 2.49 -19.46
C THR A 50 16.19 1.34 -18.56
N MET A 51 15.35 1.65 -17.58
CA MET A 51 14.80 0.66 -16.65
C MET A 51 14.10 -0.44 -17.46
N THR A 52 14.63 -1.66 -17.40
CA THR A 52 13.99 -2.81 -18.05
C THR A 52 12.67 -3.09 -17.36
N LYS A 53 11.56 -3.00 -18.08
CA LYS A 53 10.23 -3.30 -17.57
C LYS A 53 9.97 -4.79 -17.59
N PHE A 54 9.25 -5.26 -16.59
CA PHE A 54 8.67 -6.61 -16.60
C PHE A 54 7.54 -6.71 -17.62
N THR A 55 7.36 -7.91 -18.17
CA THR A 55 6.30 -8.28 -19.12
C THR A 55 5.55 -9.50 -18.62
N LEU A 56 4.56 -9.96 -19.37
CA LEU A 56 3.81 -11.18 -19.03
C LEU A 56 4.71 -12.44 -19.01
N GLU A 57 5.77 -12.43 -19.80
CA GLU A 57 6.76 -13.52 -19.91
C GLU A 57 7.85 -13.45 -18.84
N SER A 58 8.01 -12.32 -18.17
CA SER A 58 8.94 -12.21 -17.04
C SER A 58 8.56 -13.18 -15.93
N THR A 59 9.57 -13.79 -15.32
CA THR A 59 9.34 -14.79 -14.29
C THR A 59 9.25 -14.20 -12.88
N VAL A 60 8.65 -14.93 -11.97
CA VAL A 60 8.65 -14.59 -10.53
C VAL A 60 10.09 -14.44 -10.04
N GLY A 61 11.00 -15.35 -10.42
CA GLY A 61 12.41 -15.27 -10.05
C GLY A 61 13.11 -14.02 -10.54
N GLU A 62 12.79 -13.52 -11.75
CA GLU A 62 13.32 -12.23 -12.25
C GLU A 62 12.81 -11.07 -11.40
N VAL A 63 11.57 -11.11 -10.92
CA VAL A 63 11.04 -10.08 -10.02
C VAL A 63 11.73 -10.15 -8.65
N LEU A 64 11.88 -11.34 -8.08
CA LEU A 64 12.53 -11.51 -6.78
C LEU A 64 14.01 -11.14 -6.79
N ALA A 65 14.69 -11.31 -7.94
CA ALA A 65 16.09 -10.96 -8.11
C ALA A 65 16.32 -9.48 -8.43
N ASP A 66 15.27 -8.71 -8.68
CA ASP A 66 15.39 -7.29 -9.02
C ASP A 66 15.74 -6.45 -7.79
N PRO A 67 16.83 -5.64 -7.85
CA PRO A 67 17.25 -4.82 -6.71
C PRO A 67 16.16 -3.86 -6.17
N ALA A 68 15.16 -3.53 -6.98
CA ALA A 68 14.03 -2.68 -6.55
C ALA A 68 13.17 -3.34 -5.48
N PHE A 69 13.22 -4.67 -5.35
CA PHE A 69 12.40 -5.47 -4.43
C PHE A 69 13.23 -6.25 -3.40
N GLU A 70 14.49 -5.88 -3.24
CA GLU A 70 15.37 -6.42 -2.21
C GLU A 70 14.64 -6.48 -0.85
N ASP A 71 14.81 -7.57 -0.12
CA ASP A 71 14.22 -7.87 1.19
C ASP A 71 12.70 -8.16 1.23
N PHE A 72 11.87 -7.58 0.36
CA PHE A 72 10.40 -7.74 0.42
C PHE A 72 9.74 -8.25 -0.87
N GLY A 73 10.52 -8.55 -1.91
CA GLY A 73 9.99 -9.03 -3.20
C GLY A 73 9.12 -10.28 -3.07
N HIS A 74 9.44 -11.18 -2.14
CA HIS A 74 8.66 -12.38 -1.87
C HIS A 74 7.23 -12.08 -1.39
N LEU A 75 6.98 -10.91 -0.80
CA LEU A 75 5.66 -10.49 -0.34
C LEU A 75 4.73 -9.99 -1.48
N LEU A 76 5.26 -9.80 -2.69
CA LEU A 76 4.45 -9.45 -3.86
C LEU A 76 3.55 -10.61 -4.31
N PHE A 77 3.93 -11.84 -3.96
CA PHE A 77 3.23 -13.07 -4.33
C PHE A 77 2.75 -13.81 -3.07
N PRO A 78 1.68 -14.63 -3.17
CA PRO A 78 1.19 -15.35 -2.00
C PRO A 78 2.13 -16.51 -1.63
N VAL A 79 2.89 -16.31 -0.55
CA VAL A 79 3.94 -17.23 -0.07
C VAL A 79 3.42 -18.61 0.30
N ASP A 80 2.14 -18.71 0.69
CA ASP A 80 1.48 -19.98 1.09
C ASP A 80 0.86 -20.74 -0.09
N ARG A 81 1.12 -20.28 -1.32
CA ARG A 81 0.62 -20.91 -2.54
C ARG A 81 1.77 -21.56 -3.31
N ASN A 82 1.42 -22.46 -4.22
CA ASN A 82 2.40 -23.12 -5.09
C ASN A 82 2.89 -22.16 -6.18
N VAL A 83 3.59 -21.10 -5.78
CA VAL A 83 4.28 -20.18 -6.68
C VAL A 83 5.74 -20.59 -6.73
N THR A 84 6.27 -20.76 -7.95
CA THR A 84 7.69 -21.07 -8.16
C THR A 84 8.36 -19.95 -8.96
N GLU A 85 9.66 -19.84 -8.83
CA GLU A 85 10.45 -18.81 -9.51
C GLU A 85 10.40 -18.90 -11.05
N GLU A 86 10.13 -20.11 -11.58
CA GLU A 86 10.03 -20.36 -13.02
C GLU A 86 8.67 -19.92 -13.62
N MET A 87 7.66 -19.69 -12.79
CA MET A 87 6.36 -19.24 -13.28
C MET A 87 6.49 -17.85 -13.89
N SER A 88 5.91 -17.68 -15.09
CA SER A 88 5.76 -16.33 -15.67
C SER A 88 4.73 -15.51 -14.90
N LEU A 89 4.75 -14.18 -15.05
CA LEU A 89 3.73 -13.30 -14.48
C LEU A 89 2.34 -13.62 -15.03
N ALA A 90 2.24 -14.14 -16.27
CA ALA A 90 0.99 -14.66 -16.81
C ALA A 90 0.52 -15.94 -16.08
N ASP A 91 1.45 -16.89 -15.80
CA ASP A 91 1.13 -18.17 -15.15
C ASP A 91 0.71 -17.98 -13.68
N VAL A 92 1.37 -17.07 -12.96
CA VAL A 92 1.04 -16.79 -11.56
C VAL A 92 -0.30 -16.05 -11.43
N SER A 93 -0.69 -15.28 -12.46
CA SER A 93 -1.91 -14.47 -12.47
C SER A 93 -3.14 -15.28 -12.87
N THR A 94 -3.42 -16.35 -12.14
CA THR A 94 -4.53 -17.26 -12.44
C THR A 94 -5.32 -17.63 -11.18
N SER A 95 -6.57 -18.07 -11.35
CA SER A 95 -7.41 -18.59 -10.27
C SER A 95 -6.90 -19.91 -9.66
N ARG A 96 -5.87 -20.54 -10.23
CA ARG A 96 -5.18 -21.70 -9.63
C ARG A 96 -4.28 -21.26 -8.48
N VAL A 97 -3.66 -20.10 -8.62
CA VAL A 97 -2.84 -19.49 -7.56
C VAL A 97 -3.75 -18.67 -6.64
N TYR A 98 -4.53 -17.75 -7.20
CA TYR A 98 -5.44 -16.90 -6.44
C TYR A 98 -6.83 -17.53 -6.37
N VAL A 99 -6.96 -18.52 -5.50
CA VAL A 99 -8.21 -19.24 -5.30
C VAL A 99 -9.29 -18.29 -4.80
N TRP A 100 -10.52 -18.48 -5.29
CA TRP A 100 -11.71 -17.67 -5.03
C TRP A 100 -11.78 -16.33 -5.78
N TYR A 101 -10.74 -15.93 -6.52
CA TYR A 101 -10.79 -14.73 -7.34
C TYR A 101 -11.22 -15.04 -8.77
N ASN A 102 -12.07 -14.18 -9.28
CA ASN A 102 -12.51 -14.15 -10.66
C ASN A 102 -12.08 -12.82 -11.30
N ASN A 103 -12.15 -12.72 -12.60
CA ASN A 103 -11.74 -11.52 -13.32
C ASN A 103 -10.26 -11.12 -13.09
N ILE A 104 -9.37 -12.10 -12.97
CA ILE A 104 -7.93 -11.89 -12.85
C ILE A 104 -7.40 -11.38 -14.19
N GLN A 105 -6.66 -10.28 -14.17
CA GLN A 105 -6.06 -9.64 -15.35
C GLN A 105 -4.53 -9.64 -15.20
N PRO A 106 -3.81 -10.52 -15.93
CA PRO A 106 -2.35 -10.61 -15.83
C PRO A 106 -1.62 -9.29 -16.15
N GLU A 107 -2.17 -8.47 -17.03
CA GLU A 107 -1.63 -7.15 -17.37
C GLU A 107 -1.65 -6.18 -16.17
N LYS A 108 -2.60 -6.34 -15.26
CA LYS A 108 -2.63 -5.58 -14.00
C LYS A 108 -1.48 -5.98 -13.08
N THR A 109 -1.15 -7.27 -12.98
CA THR A 109 0.02 -7.75 -12.24
C THR A 109 1.29 -7.09 -12.76
N VAL A 110 1.48 -7.08 -14.08
CA VAL A 110 2.62 -6.44 -14.73
C VAL A 110 2.65 -4.92 -14.45
N ALA A 111 1.50 -4.25 -14.56
CA ALA A 111 1.40 -2.82 -14.30
C ALA A 111 1.77 -2.48 -12.84
N ILE A 112 1.26 -3.25 -11.88
CA ILE A 112 1.53 -3.09 -10.44
C ILE A 112 3.02 -3.25 -10.14
N ILE A 113 3.64 -4.35 -10.62
CA ILE A 113 5.06 -4.62 -10.38
C ILE A 113 5.93 -3.53 -10.99
N ASN A 114 5.65 -3.10 -12.22
CA ASN A 114 6.38 -2.02 -12.87
C ASN A 114 6.18 -0.65 -12.19
N HIS A 115 5.00 -0.37 -11.66
CA HIS A 115 4.75 0.83 -10.89
C HIS A 115 5.62 0.87 -9.62
N LEU A 116 5.59 -0.21 -8.83
CA LEU A 116 6.40 -0.32 -7.62
C LEU A 116 7.90 -0.25 -7.93
N LYS A 117 8.36 -0.94 -8.98
CA LYS A 117 9.75 -0.86 -9.44
C LYS A 117 10.16 0.56 -9.82
N SER A 118 9.32 1.29 -10.56
CA SER A 118 9.61 2.67 -10.93
C SER A 118 9.79 3.55 -9.69
N ARG A 119 8.89 3.45 -8.72
CA ARG A 119 8.98 4.20 -7.47
C ARG A 119 10.24 3.88 -6.67
N ALA A 120 10.60 2.59 -6.55
CA ALA A 120 11.82 2.19 -5.86
C ALA A 120 13.08 2.70 -6.58
N THR A 121 13.11 2.62 -7.92
CA THR A 121 14.21 3.13 -8.73
C THR A 121 14.37 4.66 -8.60
N ASP A 122 13.26 5.38 -8.40
CA ASP A 122 13.24 6.82 -8.11
C ASP A 122 13.63 7.14 -6.64
N GLY A 123 14.09 6.14 -5.88
CA GLY A 123 14.54 6.29 -4.50
C GLY A 123 13.40 6.43 -3.48
N GLN A 124 12.18 6.08 -3.85
CA GLN A 124 11.04 6.11 -2.95
C GLN A 124 10.93 4.79 -2.19
N ARG A 125 10.69 4.87 -0.88
CA ARG A 125 10.38 3.69 -0.08
C ARG A 125 9.00 3.18 -0.46
N ILE A 126 8.90 1.92 -0.86
CA ILE A 126 7.65 1.29 -1.31
C ILE A 126 7.12 0.23 -0.34
N PHE A 127 7.90 -0.18 0.65
CA PHE A 127 7.47 -1.10 1.69
C PHE A 127 7.86 -0.58 3.08
N TYR A 128 6.93 -0.68 4.02
CA TYR A 128 7.07 -0.22 5.39
C TYR A 128 6.74 -1.39 6.33
N PRO A 129 7.74 -2.06 6.96
CA PRO A 129 7.49 -2.94 8.10
C PRO A 129 6.77 -2.16 9.20
N ILE A 130 5.75 -2.75 9.79
CA ILE A 130 4.94 -2.08 10.83
C ILE A 130 5.29 -2.51 12.25
N TYR A 131 6.15 -3.51 12.40
CA TYR A 131 6.62 -4.01 13.68
C TYR A 131 8.07 -3.61 13.94
N GLU A 132 8.39 -3.33 15.20
CA GLU A 132 9.74 -2.99 15.63
C GLU A 132 10.64 -4.25 15.74
N GLU A 133 11.96 -4.06 15.71
CA GLU A 133 12.94 -5.17 15.77
C GLU A 133 12.73 -6.08 16.98
N GLU A 134 12.39 -5.53 18.15
CA GLU A 134 12.11 -6.29 19.35
C GLU A 134 10.84 -7.13 19.24
N GLU A 135 9.81 -6.63 18.55
CA GLU A 135 8.56 -7.36 18.28
C GLU A 135 8.81 -8.51 17.29
N ILE A 136 9.64 -8.29 16.27
CA ILE A 136 10.05 -9.30 15.29
C ILE A 136 10.93 -10.36 15.95
N ALA A 137 11.84 -9.96 16.83
CA ALA A 137 12.68 -10.90 17.58
C ALA A 137 11.86 -11.82 18.50
N ALA A 138 10.74 -11.34 19.02
CA ALA A 138 9.82 -12.11 19.85
C ALA A 138 8.90 -13.03 19.01
N ASP A 139 8.58 -12.63 17.79
CA ASP A 139 7.72 -13.37 16.84
C ASP A 139 8.19 -13.09 15.42
N SER A 140 8.98 -14.02 14.86
CA SER A 140 9.59 -13.85 13.54
C SER A 140 8.58 -13.79 12.38
N ALA A 141 7.34 -14.24 12.56
CA ALA A 141 6.29 -14.11 11.53
C ALA A 141 5.89 -12.64 11.28
N LYS A 142 6.23 -11.74 12.20
CA LYS A 142 6.02 -10.30 12.04
C LYS A 142 6.95 -9.65 11.01
N ALA A 143 8.07 -10.29 10.66
CA ALA A 143 9.01 -9.77 9.67
C ALA A 143 8.38 -9.60 8.28
N ASP A 144 7.43 -10.47 7.94
CA ASP A 144 6.73 -10.47 6.66
C ASP A 144 5.41 -9.67 6.69
N THR A 145 5.24 -8.81 7.69
CA THR A 145 4.03 -8.00 7.88
C THR A 145 4.33 -6.52 7.67
N GLY A 146 3.60 -5.87 6.76
CA GLY A 146 3.85 -4.46 6.46
C GLY A 146 2.95 -3.89 5.38
N LEU A 147 3.23 -2.64 5.03
CA LEU A 147 2.45 -1.83 4.12
C LEU A 147 3.22 -1.56 2.82
N PHE A 148 2.69 -2.01 1.69
CA PHE A 148 3.10 -1.50 0.39
C PHE A 148 2.48 -0.14 0.14
N TYR A 149 3.30 0.85 -0.24
CA TYR A 149 2.88 2.22 -0.54
C TYR A 149 2.92 2.51 -2.03
N PHE A 150 1.77 2.79 -2.59
CA PHE A 150 1.60 3.02 -4.03
C PHE A 150 1.74 4.49 -4.44
N GLY A 151 1.74 5.42 -3.50
CA GLY A 151 1.84 6.84 -3.74
C GLY A 151 0.57 7.60 -3.39
N GLY A 152 0.54 8.86 -3.78
CA GLY A 152 -0.52 9.83 -3.55
C GLY A 152 0.05 11.24 -3.45
N GLU A 153 -0.82 12.23 -3.22
CA GLU A 153 -0.44 13.61 -3.02
C GLU A 153 -0.15 13.91 -1.55
N ALA A 154 0.88 14.69 -1.30
CA ALA A 154 1.24 15.08 0.05
C ALA A 154 0.09 15.82 0.77
N GLY A 155 -0.18 15.43 2.01
CA GLY A 155 -1.23 16.00 2.86
C GLY A 155 -2.65 15.49 2.58
N LYS A 156 -2.84 14.64 1.56
CA LYS A 156 -4.13 13.96 1.34
C LYS A 156 -4.31 12.80 2.31
N PRO A 157 -5.56 12.43 2.64
CA PRO A 157 -5.85 11.23 3.41
C PRO A 157 -5.27 9.97 2.81
N PHE A 158 -5.10 8.96 3.64
CA PHE A 158 -4.71 7.63 3.20
C PHE A 158 -5.88 6.65 3.21
N ALA A 159 -5.75 5.60 2.41
CA ALA A 159 -6.59 4.42 2.49
C ALA A 159 -5.73 3.16 2.66
N ILE A 160 -6.19 2.24 3.53
CA ILE A 160 -5.58 0.92 3.71
C ILE A 160 -6.43 -0.10 2.99
N MET A 161 -5.83 -0.76 1.98
CA MET A 161 -6.44 -1.82 1.21
C MET A 161 -6.08 -3.18 1.81
N ASN A 162 -7.10 -3.96 2.16
CA ASN A 162 -6.96 -5.26 2.80
C ASN A 162 -7.45 -6.34 1.85
N ALA A 163 -6.55 -7.21 1.40
CA ALA A 163 -6.92 -8.28 0.50
C ALA A 163 -7.70 -9.38 1.22
N GLY A 164 -8.54 -10.08 0.47
CA GLY A 164 -9.12 -11.34 0.88
C GLY A 164 -8.14 -12.51 0.79
N GLY A 165 -8.68 -13.70 0.79
CA GLY A 165 -7.94 -14.98 0.79
C GLY A 165 -8.42 -15.91 1.91
N GLY A 166 -9.61 -15.63 2.50
CA GLY A 166 -10.28 -16.46 3.50
C GLY A 166 -9.49 -16.67 4.78
N PHE A 167 -8.58 -15.77 5.14
CA PHE A 167 -7.60 -15.93 6.21
C PHE A 167 -6.73 -17.19 6.05
N SER A 168 -6.53 -17.65 4.81
CA SER A 168 -5.63 -18.77 4.48
C SER A 168 -4.41 -18.28 3.72
N TYR A 169 -4.48 -17.13 3.10
CA TYR A 169 -3.40 -16.42 2.42
C TYR A 169 -3.82 -14.97 2.17
N VAL A 170 -2.90 -14.14 1.71
CA VAL A 170 -3.18 -12.74 1.34
C VAL A 170 -3.18 -12.58 -0.18
N GLY A 171 -4.35 -12.35 -0.77
CA GLY A 171 -4.54 -12.22 -2.22
C GLY A 171 -4.16 -10.83 -2.75
N ALA A 172 -3.09 -10.22 -2.27
CA ALA A 172 -2.78 -8.80 -2.45
C ALA A 172 -2.75 -8.37 -3.92
N MET A 173 -2.12 -9.16 -4.80
CA MET A 173 -1.93 -8.81 -6.22
C MET A 173 -3.25 -8.60 -6.98
N HIS A 174 -4.36 -9.17 -6.50
CA HIS A 174 -5.66 -9.07 -7.17
C HIS A 174 -6.73 -8.34 -6.37
N ASP A 175 -6.53 -8.15 -5.05
CA ASP A 175 -7.60 -7.68 -4.17
C ASP A 175 -7.24 -6.46 -3.30
N SER A 176 -5.96 -6.07 -3.23
CA SER A 176 -5.54 -4.84 -2.54
C SER A 176 -4.59 -3.98 -3.37
N PHE A 177 -3.59 -4.54 -4.02
CA PHE A 177 -2.64 -3.79 -4.84
C PHE A 177 -3.31 -3.02 -5.99
N PRO A 178 -4.25 -3.62 -6.76
CA PRO A 178 -4.95 -2.88 -7.82
C PRO A 178 -5.72 -1.67 -7.28
N HIS A 179 -6.34 -1.81 -6.11
CA HIS A 179 -7.10 -0.74 -5.46
C HIS A 179 -6.17 0.35 -4.92
N ALA A 180 -5.05 -0.05 -4.28
CA ALA A 180 -4.04 0.88 -3.78
C ALA A 180 -3.36 1.67 -4.92
N LEU A 181 -3.21 1.06 -6.10
CA LEU A 181 -2.74 1.75 -7.29
C LEU A 181 -3.82 2.70 -7.85
N ALA A 182 -5.06 2.22 -8.00
CA ALA A 182 -6.14 3.00 -8.59
C ALA A 182 -6.47 4.28 -7.78
N ILE A 183 -6.38 4.22 -6.45
CA ILE A 183 -6.71 5.37 -5.59
C ILE A 183 -5.74 6.54 -5.78
N THR A 184 -4.52 6.28 -6.26
CA THR A 184 -3.52 7.32 -6.53
C THR A 184 -3.94 8.23 -7.68
N ASP A 185 -4.79 7.76 -8.60
CA ASP A 185 -5.33 8.56 -9.71
C ASP A 185 -6.28 9.67 -9.21
N TYR A 186 -6.80 9.52 -7.97
CA TYR A 186 -7.61 10.53 -7.27
C TYR A 186 -6.79 11.40 -6.31
N GLY A 187 -5.46 11.20 -6.28
CA GLY A 187 -4.55 11.92 -5.41
C GLY A 187 -4.47 11.38 -3.98
N TYR A 188 -5.27 10.38 -3.59
CA TYR A 188 -5.23 9.80 -2.26
C TYR A 188 -4.04 8.86 -2.08
N ASN A 189 -3.58 8.71 -0.83
CA ASN A 189 -2.43 7.87 -0.50
C ASN A 189 -2.85 6.41 -0.35
N GLY A 190 -2.42 5.57 -1.29
CA GLY A 190 -2.79 4.14 -1.33
C GLY A 190 -1.77 3.26 -0.60
N PHE A 191 -2.23 2.57 0.45
CA PHE A 191 -1.46 1.55 1.16
C PHE A 191 -2.16 0.20 1.03
N ALA A 192 -1.38 -0.86 0.87
CA ALA A 192 -1.89 -2.24 0.85
C ALA A 192 -1.19 -3.06 1.93
N LEU A 193 -1.97 -3.64 2.84
CA LEU A 193 -1.45 -4.41 3.97
C LEU A 193 -1.17 -5.86 3.55
N ILE A 194 0.05 -6.31 3.84
CA ILE A 194 0.39 -7.73 3.95
C ILE A 194 0.29 -8.09 5.43
N TYR A 195 -0.62 -8.98 5.76
CA TYR A 195 -0.95 -9.36 7.13
C TYR A 195 -0.76 -10.86 7.37
N ARG A 196 -0.59 -11.25 8.60
CA ARG A 196 -0.59 -12.66 9.01
C ARG A 196 -2.04 -13.15 9.10
N PRO A 197 -2.43 -14.22 8.37
CA PRO A 197 -3.81 -14.70 8.36
C PRO A 197 -4.42 -14.96 9.75
N ASP A 198 -3.63 -15.48 10.68
CA ASP A 198 -4.07 -15.81 12.04
C ASP A 198 -4.21 -14.56 12.94
N ASP A 199 -3.47 -13.48 12.64
CA ASP A 199 -3.42 -12.25 13.43
C ASP A 199 -3.92 -11.01 12.66
N ALA A 200 -4.71 -11.22 11.62
CA ALA A 200 -5.08 -10.20 10.63
C ALA A 200 -5.67 -8.91 11.23
N TYR A 201 -6.47 -9.01 12.27
CA TYR A 201 -7.06 -7.83 12.93
C TYR A 201 -6.04 -7.06 13.75
N ALA A 202 -5.11 -7.76 14.41
CA ALA A 202 -4.02 -7.14 15.16
C ALA A 202 -3.05 -6.42 14.20
N ASP A 203 -2.75 -7.04 13.06
CA ASP A 203 -1.88 -6.47 12.03
C ASP A 203 -2.50 -5.23 11.39
N LEU A 204 -3.82 -5.22 11.13
CA LEU A 204 -4.50 -4.02 10.63
C LEU A 204 -4.55 -2.92 11.70
N ALA A 205 -4.78 -3.26 12.97
CA ALA A 205 -4.72 -2.28 14.06
C ALA A 205 -3.32 -1.64 14.14
N LYS A 206 -2.27 -2.46 14.10
CA LYS A 206 -0.87 -2.00 14.09
C LYS A 206 -0.55 -1.12 12.86
N ALA A 207 -1.09 -1.47 11.68
CA ALA A 207 -0.93 -0.68 10.46
C ALA A 207 -1.58 0.70 10.57
N ILE A 208 -2.77 0.78 11.19
CA ILE A 208 -3.45 2.06 11.44
C ILE A 208 -2.63 2.91 12.43
N GLU A 209 -2.15 2.33 13.53
CA GLU A 209 -1.26 3.00 14.48
C GLU A 209 -0.01 3.53 13.79
N TYR A 210 0.67 2.67 13.01
CA TYR A 210 1.88 3.04 12.29
C TYR A 210 1.65 4.25 11.38
N LEU A 211 0.61 4.23 10.55
CA LEU A 211 0.32 5.35 9.64
C LEU A 211 -0.09 6.62 10.38
N TYR A 212 -0.81 6.49 11.49
CA TYR A 212 -1.19 7.64 12.31
C TYR A 212 0.04 8.30 12.98
N ASP A 213 0.91 7.50 13.55
CA ASP A 213 2.11 7.97 14.26
C ASP A 213 3.18 8.54 13.32
N HIS A 214 3.24 8.05 12.07
CA HIS A 214 4.21 8.49 11.06
C HIS A 214 3.59 9.39 9.97
N ALA A 215 2.37 9.91 10.19
CA ALA A 215 1.63 10.65 9.16
C ALA A 215 2.41 11.89 8.65
N GLU A 216 3.11 12.61 9.53
CA GLU A 216 3.93 13.76 9.16
C GLU A 216 5.15 13.34 8.31
N GLU A 217 5.86 12.29 8.70
CA GLU A 217 7.01 11.74 7.98
C GLU A 217 6.61 11.24 6.60
N LEU A 218 5.51 10.51 6.53
CA LEU A 218 4.93 9.95 5.30
C LEU A 218 4.25 11.01 4.45
N LYS A 219 4.05 12.22 4.98
CA LYS A 219 3.33 13.34 4.34
C LYS A 219 1.90 12.97 3.96
N VAL A 220 1.22 12.20 4.80
CA VAL A 220 -0.19 11.83 4.64
C VAL A 220 -1.05 12.48 5.72
N SER A 221 -2.36 12.58 5.49
CA SER A 221 -3.28 12.99 6.56
C SER A 221 -3.83 11.77 7.29
N GLY A 222 -3.72 11.75 8.61
CA GLY A 222 -4.41 10.79 9.49
C GLY A 222 -5.90 11.12 9.69
N GLU A 223 -6.34 12.31 9.27
CA GLU A 223 -7.74 12.70 9.27
C GLU A 223 -8.46 12.15 8.03
N ASN A 224 -9.71 11.76 8.19
CA ASN A 224 -10.55 11.28 7.10
C ASN A 224 -10.02 10.05 6.34
N TYR A 225 -9.14 9.23 6.94
CA TYR A 225 -8.67 8.01 6.30
C TYR A 225 -9.80 7.00 6.07
N SER A 226 -9.58 6.03 5.18
CA SER A 226 -10.56 5.00 4.83
C SER A 226 -9.98 3.60 4.89
N LEU A 227 -10.81 2.63 5.25
CA LEU A 227 -10.45 1.21 5.30
C LEU A 227 -11.22 0.45 4.22
N TRP A 228 -10.50 -0.19 3.32
CA TRP A 228 -11.04 -0.91 2.17
C TRP A 228 -10.68 -2.38 2.24
N GLY A 229 -11.54 -3.23 1.70
CA GLY A 229 -11.17 -4.63 1.56
C GLY A 229 -12.15 -5.48 0.79
N GLY A 230 -11.64 -6.61 0.30
CA GLY A 230 -12.44 -7.66 -0.33
C GLY A 230 -12.53 -8.91 0.54
N SER A 231 -13.67 -9.58 0.55
CA SER A 231 -13.87 -10.88 1.23
C SER A 231 -13.44 -10.86 2.72
N ALA A 232 -12.40 -11.59 3.09
CA ALA A 232 -11.81 -11.56 4.43
C ALA A 232 -11.27 -10.16 4.78
N GLY A 233 -10.63 -9.47 3.84
CA GLY A 233 -10.15 -8.10 4.01
C GLY A 233 -11.28 -7.09 4.27
N ALA A 234 -12.44 -7.27 3.65
CA ALA A 234 -13.63 -6.46 3.92
C ALA A 234 -14.13 -6.64 5.37
N ARG A 235 -14.03 -7.87 5.89
CA ARG A 235 -14.34 -8.15 7.29
C ARG A 235 -13.35 -7.47 8.23
N MET A 236 -12.06 -7.45 7.89
CA MET A 236 -11.05 -6.70 8.65
C MET A 236 -11.37 -5.21 8.66
N ALA A 237 -11.59 -4.62 7.47
CA ALA A 237 -11.93 -3.22 7.31
C ALA A 237 -13.18 -2.82 8.13
N ALA A 238 -14.25 -3.62 8.06
CA ALA A 238 -15.47 -3.37 8.84
C ALA A 238 -15.26 -3.50 10.35
N THR A 239 -14.42 -4.44 10.79
CA THR A 239 -14.13 -4.63 12.22
C THR A 239 -13.34 -3.45 12.79
N LEU A 240 -12.30 -2.99 12.10
CA LEU A 240 -11.46 -1.86 12.53
C LEU A 240 -12.07 -0.49 12.20
N GLY A 241 -13.01 -0.43 11.27
CA GLY A 241 -13.85 0.74 11.03
C GLY A 241 -14.88 1.02 12.14
N ASN A 242 -15.10 0.05 13.03
CA ASN A 242 -15.85 0.26 14.26
C ASN A 242 -14.95 0.91 15.31
N GLY A 243 -15.34 2.10 15.80
CA GLY A 243 -14.52 2.90 16.72
C GLY A 243 -14.22 2.23 18.06
N ASP A 244 -15.17 1.42 18.60
CA ASP A 244 -14.96 0.67 19.82
C ASP A 244 -13.93 -0.46 19.60
N SER A 245 -14.05 -1.18 18.48
CA SER A 245 -13.10 -2.24 18.10
C SER A 245 -11.71 -1.68 17.84
N LEU A 246 -11.60 -0.55 17.14
CA LEU A 246 -10.34 0.15 16.91
C LEU A 246 -9.68 0.49 18.25
N SER A 247 -10.41 1.16 19.15
CA SER A 247 -9.89 1.54 20.47
C SER A 247 -9.49 0.34 21.32
N GLN A 248 -10.23 -0.77 21.23
CA GLN A 248 -9.92 -1.99 21.96
C GLN A 248 -8.64 -2.68 21.44
N LEU A 249 -8.48 -2.78 20.12
CA LEU A 249 -7.35 -3.48 19.49
C LEU A 249 -6.06 -2.69 19.55
N THR A 250 -6.14 -1.36 19.42
CA THR A 250 -4.96 -0.46 19.53
C THR A 250 -4.63 -0.10 20.98
N GLY A 251 -5.60 -0.21 21.90
CA GLY A 251 -5.48 0.35 23.26
C GLY A 251 -5.48 1.88 23.29
N ARG A 252 -5.76 2.56 22.17
CA ARG A 252 -5.67 4.02 21.98
C ARG A 252 -7.06 4.63 21.72
N LYS A 253 -7.23 5.89 22.12
CA LYS A 253 -8.44 6.69 21.92
C LYS A 253 -8.19 7.96 21.13
N ASP A 254 -6.94 8.28 20.86
CA ASP A 254 -6.51 9.44 20.10
C ASP A 254 -6.52 9.20 18.59
N ILE A 255 -6.53 7.94 18.14
CA ILE A 255 -6.69 7.59 16.73
C ILE A 255 -8.14 7.80 16.33
N PRO A 256 -8.42 8.68 15.34
CA PRO A 256 -9.79 8.90 14.89
C PRO A 256 -10.35 7.64 14.21
N GLN A 257 -11.67 7.49 14.25
CA GLN A 257 -12.34 6.48 13.45
C GLN A 257 -12.17 6.77 11.97
N ALA A 258 -12.06 5.73 11.13
CA ALA A 258 -12.07 5.88 9.68
C ALA A 258 -13.31 6.65 9.21
N ALA A 259 -13.16 7.56 8.26
CA ALA A 259 -14.28 8.29 7.67
C ALA A 259 -15.27 7.35 6.97
N THR A 260 -14.74 6.29 6.35
CA THR A 260 -15.54 5.26 5.68
C THR A 260 -14.89 3.89 5.73
N VAL A 261 -15.74 2.88 5.54
CA VAL A 261 -15.36 1.50 5.23
C VAL A 261 -15.91 1.13 3.87
N VAL A 262 -15.07 0.56 3.00
CA VAL A 262 -15.48 0.02 1.71
C VAL A 262 -15.34 -1.50 1.73
N MET A 263 -16.46 -2.19 1.51
CA MET A 263 -16.58 -3.64 1.65
C MET A 263 -16.96 -4.29 0.32
N GLN A 264 -16.14 -5.17 -0.19
CA GLN A 264 -16.48 -5.99 -1.35
C GLN A 264 -16.77 -7.44 -0.95
N TYR A 265 -17.80 -8.01 -1.55
CA TYR A 265 -18.14 -9.44 -1.54
C TYR A 265 -17.81 -10.17 -0.22
N THR A 266 -18.39 -9.73 0.90
CA THR A 266 -18.17 -10.37 2.21
C THR A 266 -19.48 -10.86 2.85
N GLY A 267 -19.40 -11.98 3.59
CA GLY A 267 -20.49 -12.47 4.41
C GLY A 267 -20.53 -11.87 5.82
N TYR A 268 -19.77 -10.79 6.09
CA TYR A 268 -19.77 -10.16 7.41
C TYR A 268 -21.10 -9.48 7.73
N SER A 269 -21.72 -9.86 8.86
CA SER A 269 -23.07 -9.44 9.23
C SER A 269 -23.16 -8.69 10.57
N ALA A 270 -22.07 -8.61 11.34
CA ALA A 270 -22.07 -7.86 12.60
C ALA A 270 -22.19 -6.36 12.32
N TYR A 271 -22.89 -5.66 13.20
CA TYR A 271 -23.13 -4.21 13.14
C TYR A 271 -23.31 -3.64 14.53
N SER A 272 -22.99 -2.36 14.72
CA SER A 272 -23.23 -1.62 15.95
C SER A 272 -23.31 -0.11 15.69
N PRO A 273 -23.76 0.70 16.66
CA PRO A 273 -23.75 2.15 16.55
C PRO A 273 -22.34 2.77 16.38
N GLY A 274 -21.29 2.02 16.71
CA GLY A 274 -19.90 2.45 16.56
C GLY A 274 -19.31 2.22 15.17
N ASP A 275 -20.06 1.67 14.21
CA ASP A 275 -19.57 1.42 12.85
C ASP A 275 -19.39 2.72 12.05
N ALA A 276 -18.39 2.76 11.19
CA ALA A 276 -18.19 3.87 10.26
C ALA A 276 -19.21 3.82 9.10
N PRO A 277 -19.46 4.97 8.43
CA PRO A 277 -20.14 5.01 7.15
C PRO A 277 -19.61 3.95 6.19
N THR A 278 -20.50 3.20 5.53
CA THR A 278 -20.11 1.98 4.81
C THR A 278 -20.62 1.98 3.38
N TYR A 279 -19.68 1.92 2.41
CA TYR A 279 -19.95 1.53 1.02
C TYR A 279 -19.79 0.02 0.88
N ALA A 280 -20.65 -0.65 0.14
CA ALA A 280 -20.52 -2.08 -0.10
C ALA A 280 -20.98 -2.51 -1.49
N ASN A 281 -20.31 -3.53 -2.04
CA ASN A 281 -20.71 -4.13 -3.30
C ASN A 281 -20.52 -5.66 -3.31
N VAL A 282 -21.33 -6.34 -4.15
CA VAL A 282 -21.31 -7.80 -4.28
C VAL A 282 -22.01 -8.23 -5.57
N GLY A 283 -21.68 -9.42 -6.08
CA GLY A 283 -22.38 -10.01 -7.21
C GLY A 283 -23.56 -10.90 -6.80
N THR A 284 -24.59 -11.00 -7.65
CA THR A 284 -25.73 -11.89 -7.40
C THR A 284 -25.38 -13.37 -7.51
N ASN A 285 -24.33 -13.71 -8.27
CA ASN A 285 -23.82 -15.07 -8.46
C ASN A 285 -22.64 -15.42 -7.57
N ASP A 286 -22.45 -14.66 -6.49
CA ASP A 286 -21.42 -14.94 -5.50
C ASP A 286 -21.83 -16.16 -4.64
N GLY A 287 -21.10 -17.26 -4.83
CA GLY A 287 -21.35 -18.52 -4.10
C GLY A 287 -20.72 -18.58 -2.69
N ILE A 288 -19.97 -17.53 -2.29
CA ILE A 288 -19.26 -17.43 -1.02
C ILE A 288 -19.92 -16.41 -0.10
N ALA A 289 -20.19 -15.21 -0.62
CA ALA A 289 -20.79 -14.11 0.12
C ALA A 289 -22.21 -13.84 -0.40
N SER A 290 -23.20 -14.04 0.45
CA SER A 290 -24.59 -13.74 0.10
C SER A 290 -24.83 -12.22 0.07
N TRP A 291 -25.25 -11.69 -1.10
CA TRP A 291 -25.63 -10.29 -1.21
C TRP A 291 -26.75 -9.89 -0.24
N ARG A 292 -27.67 -10.82 0.09
CA ARG A 292 -28.75 -10.58 1.06
C ARG A 292 -28.22 -10.37 2.49
N THR A 293 -27.10 -11.03 2.84
CA THR A 293 -26.44 -10.82 4.13
C THR A 293 -25.85 -9.41 4.20
N MET A 294 -25.20 -8.97 3.13
CA MET A 294 -24.66 -7.61 3.05
C MET A 294 -25.79 -6.56 3.07
N GLU A 295 -26.82 -6.74 2.26
CA GLU A 295 -28.00 -5.87 2.25
C GLU A 295 -28.61 -5.72 3.64
N SER A 296 -28.84 -6.85 4.32
CA SER A 296 -29.41 -6.83 5.69
C SER A 296 -28.53 -6.07 6.68
N ARG A 297 -27.18 -6.20 6.56
CA ARG A 297 -26.25 -5.44 7.40
C ARG A 297 -26.39 -3.93 7.12
N LEU A 298 -26.36 -3.53 5.86
CA LEU A 298 -26.44 -2.11 5.48
C LEU A 298 -27.76 -1.48 5.94
N GLN A 299 -28.90 -2.15 5.74
CA GLN A 299 -30.20 -1.68 6.23
C GLN A 299 -30.24 -1.49 7.77
N ARG A 300 -29.49 -2.33 8.50
CA ARG A 300 -29.37 -2.17 9.96
C ARG A 300 -28.50 -0.97 10.33
N LEU A 301 -27.41 -0.72 9.60
CA LEU A 301 -26.60 0.49 9.78
C LEU A 301 -27.42 1.76 9.50
N GLU A 302 -28.19 1.77 8.41
CA GLU A 302 -29.12 2.88 8.11
C GLU A 302 -30.12 3.12 9.23
N SER A 303 -30.66 2.03 9.82
CA SER A 303 -31.59 2.14 10.97
C SER A 303 -30.95 2.76 12.22
N LEU A 304 -29.62 2.73 12.31
CA LEU A 304 -28.83 3.39 13.35
C LEU A 304 -28.40 4.81 12.96
N GLY A 305 -28.79 5.29 11.78
CA GLY A 305 -28.42 6.62 11.27
C GLY A 305 -27.02 6.69 10.67
N ILE A 306 -26.40 5.55 10.38
CA ILE A 306 -25.07 5.48 9.74
C ILE A 306 -25.28 5.49 8.23
N ALA A 307 -24.54 6.37 7.52
CA ALA A 307 -24.61 6.47 6.07
C ALA A 307 -24.15 5.16 5.41
N THR A 308 -24.90 4.71 4.40
CA THR A 308 -24.55 3.52 3.61
C THR A 308 -24.80 3.74 2.14
N GLU A 309 -24.04 3.01 1.31
CA GLU A 309 -24.28 2.86 -0.12
C GLU A 309 -24.06 1.40 -0.52
N PHE A 310 -24.98 0.84 -1.30
CA PHE A 310 -24.94 -0.59 -1.62
C PHE A 310 -25.25 -0.88 -3.07
N HIS A 311 -24.33 -1.61 -3.71
CA HIS A 311 -24.45 -2.03 -5.11
C HIS A 311 -24.44 -3.54 -5.25
N VAL A 312 -25.41 -4.06 -6.00
CA VAL A 312 -25.53 -5.49 -6.31
C VAL A 312 -25.42 -5.69 -7.82
N TYR A 313 -24.40 -6.42 -8.27
CA TYR A 313 -24.09 -6.61 -9.67
C TYR A 313 -24.61 -7.96 -10.17
N ASP A 314 -25.51 -7.91 -11.16
CA ASP A 314 -26.16 -9.11 -11.64
C ASP A 314 -25.18 -10.07 -12.35
N GLY A 315 -25.27 -11.36 -12.02
CA GLY A 315 -24.47 -12.42 -12.61
C GLY A 315 -23.00 -12.45 -12.18
N LEU A 316 -22.52 -11.45 -11.41
CA LEU A 316 -21.11 -11.37 -11.02
C LEU A 316 -20.79 -12.34 -9.89
N SER A 317 -19.67 -13.03 -10.01
CA SER A 317 -19.17 -14.01 -9.02
C SER A 317 -18.25 -13.35 -8.01
N HIS A 318 -17.81 -14.10 -6.97
CA HIS A 318 -16.89 -13.64 -5.92
C HIS A 318 -15.55 -13.17 -6.48
N GLY A 319 -14.91 -12.18 -5.81
CA GLY A 319 -13.53 -11.78 -6.10
C GLY A 319 -13.33 -11.10 -7.44
N PHE A 320 -14.21 -10.19 -7.83
CA PHE A 320 -14.12 -9.46 -9.10
C PHE A 320 -13.15 -8.26 -9.08
N GLY A 321 -12.55 -7.94 -7.93
CA GLY A 321 -11.57 -6.86 -7.78
C GLY A 321 -12.10 -5.50 -8.26
N LEU A 322 -11.39 -4.82 -9.16
CA LEU A 322 -11.83 -3.55 -9.74
C LEU A 322 -13.03 -3.68 -10.72
N GLY A 323 -13.47 -4.90 -11.03
CA GLY A 323 -14.61 -5.12 -11.93
C GLY A 323 -14.38 -4.72 -13.38
N THR A 324 -13.14 -4.42 -13.80
CA THR A 324 -12.81 -3.96 -15.15
C THR A 324 -13.33 -4.94 -16.20
N GLY A 325 -14.08 -4.42 -17.20
CA GLY A 325 -14.70 -5.22 -18.26
C GLY A 325 -15.91 -6.03 -17.80
N THR A 326 -16.46 -5.76 -16.63
CA THR A 326 -17.67 -6.41 -16.09
C THR A 326 -18.79 -5.41 -15.86
N VAL A 327 -19.95 -5.88 -15.38
CA VAL A 327 -21.07 -5.02 -14.99
C VAL A 327 -20.77 -4.17 -13.74
N ALA A 328 -19.67 -4.42 -13.04
CA ALA A 328 -19.20 -3.66 -11.89
C ALA A 328 -18.18 -2.58 -12.27
N GLU A 329 -17.84 -2.42 -13.55
CA GLU A 329 -16.91 -1.36 -13.97
C GLU A 329 -17.44 0.02 -13.53
N GLY A 330 -16.56 0.83 -12.92
CA GLY A 330 -16.91 2.15 -12.38
C GLY A 330 -17.29 2.17 -10.90
N TRP A 331 -17.48 1.02 -10.24
CA TRP A 331 -17.81 0.99 -8.82
C TRP A 331 -16.80 1.74 -7.93
N PHE A 332 -15.56 1.81 -8.39
CA PHE A 332 -14.48 2.46 -7.63
C PHE A 332 -14.69 3.97 -7.54
N ASP A 333 -15.19 4.60 -8.62
CA ASP A 333 -15.57 6.02 -8.67
C ASP A 333 -16.68 6.32 -7.66
N ASP A 334 -17.70 5.45 -7.60
CA ASP A 334 -18.82 5.58 -6.66
C ASP A 334 -18.31 5.49 -5.20
N ALA A 335 -17.41 4.55 -4.93
CA ALA A 335 -16.82 4.39 -3.58
C ALA A 335 -15.95 5.59 -3.18
N ILE A 336 -15.21 6.19 -4.11
CA ILE A 336 -14.46 7.44 -3.87
C ILE A 336 -15.44 8.59 -3.56
N ALA A 337 -16.49 8.77 -4.39
CA ALA A 337 -17.48 9.81 -4.17
C ALA A 337 -18.20 9.64 -2.82
N PHE A 338 -18.52 8.40 -2.43
CA PHE A 338 -19.06 8.10 -1.11
C PHE A 338 -18.08 8.51 0.00
N TRP A 339 -16.80 8.13 -0.10
CA TRP A 339 -15.78 8.50 0.88
C TRP A 339 -15.65 10.02 1.01
N GLU A 340 -15.53 10.74 -0.11
CA GLU A 340 -15.45 12.20 -0.13
C GLU A 340 -16.66 12.86 0.53
N SER A 341 -17.86 12.30 0.34
CA SER A 341 -19.08 12.82 0.97
C SER A 341 -19.11 12.67 2.50
N GLN A 342 -18.26 11.80 3.08
CA GLN A 342 -18.15 11.57 4.51
C GLN A 342 -16.98 12.33 5.15
N MET A 343 -16.13 12.99 4.39
CA MET A 343 -15.02 13.79 4.91
C MET A 343 -15.54 15.04 5.64
N LYS A 344 -14.87 15.40 6.73
CA LYS A 344 -15.23 16.54 7.59
C LYS A 344 -14.28 17.71 7.40
#